data_eecd7164c25b814305c769800ec34982
#
_entry.id   eecd7164c25b814305c769800ec34982
#
_cell.length_a   1.000
_cell.length_b   1.000
_cell.length_c   1.000
_cell.angle_alpha   90.00
_cell.angle_beta   90.00
_cell.angle_gamma   90.00
#
_symmetry.space_group_name_H-M   'P 1'
#
loop_
_entity.id
_entity.type
_entity.pdbx_description
1 polymer ?
#
loop_
_entity_poly.entity_id
_entity_poly.type
_entity_poly.pdbx_seq_one_letter_code
_entity_poly.pdbx_strand_id
1 'polypeptide(L)'
;PHVVQPFDADSSHVVLYSLGNFVSNQRRRYCDGGLVAEIEAVRHPDGRMSYSLEAVPVWVAMPGYRVVPSEVGDTMALPEAYALFREDVAEVLGGAYK
;
A
#
# COMPACT_ATOMS: atom_id res chain seq x y z
N PRO A 1 -6.74 3.77 -11.68
CA PRO A 1 -5.85 2.74 -12.25
C PRO A 1 -5.67 1.56 -11.31
N HIS A 2 -5.21 0.45 -11.87
CA HIS A 2 -5.04 -0.81 -11.14
C HIS A 2 -3.63 -0.97 -10.55
N VAL A 3 -2.89 0.11 -10.44
CA VAL A 3 -1.51 0.09 -9.94
C VAL A 3 -1.35 1.10 -8.81
N VAL A 4 -0.42 0.81 -7.90
CA VAL A 4 -0.03 1.76 -6.86
C VAL A 4 0.66 2.94 -7.50
N GLN A 5 0.28 4.14 -7.08
CA GLN A 5 0.93 5.37 -7.50
C GLN A 5 1.52 6.08 -6.28
N PRO A 6 2.52 6.95 -6.48
CA PRO A 6 3.06 7.75 -5.39
C PRO A 6 1.95 8.58 -4.72
N PHE A 7 2.12 8.84 -3.44
CA PHE A 7 1.20 9.73 -2.71
C PHE A 7 1.92 11.00 -2.30
N ASP A 8 1.13 12.01 -1.95
CA ASP A 8 1.63 13.29 -1.44
C ASP A 8 1.07 13.48 -0.04
N ALA A 9 1.94 13.54 0.96
CA ALA A 9 1.51 13.62 2.34
C ALA A 9 2.50 14.41 3.19
N ASP A 10 1.96 15.27 4.05
CA ASP A 10 2.69 15.91 5.14
C ASP A 10 1.75 16.02 6.35
N SER A 11 2.14 16.77 7.38
CA SER A 11 1.32 16.89 8.58
C SER A 11 0.02 17.67 8.35
N SER A 12 -0.11 18.39 7.25
CA SER A 12 -1.29 19.22 6.96
C SER A 12 -2.24 18.61 5.93
N HIS A 13 -1.80 17.66 5.11
CA HIS A 13 -2.64 17.02 4.11
C HIS A 13 -2.13 15.64 3.71
N VAL A 14 -3.05 14.84 3.15
CA VAL A 14 -2.74 13.53 2.56
C VAL A 14 -3.50 13.41 1.26
N VAL A 15 -2.78 13.10 0.17
CA VAL A 15 -3.39 12.86 -1.15
C VAL A 15 -2.89 11.50 -1.65
N LEU A 16 -3.82 10.62 -1.91
CA LEU A 16 -3.56 9.27 -2.41
C LEU A 16 -4.15 9.16 -3.82
N TYR A 17 -3.29 9.09 -4.82
CA TYR A 17 -3.73 9.09 -6.23
C TYR A 17 -4.25 7.73 -6.67
N SER A 18 -3.64 6.65 -6.21
CA SER A 18 -4.12 5.29 -6.46
C SER A 18 -3.50 4.32 -5.47
N LEU A 19 -4.34 3.47 -4.90
CA LEU A 19 -3.92 2.41 -3.97
C LEU A 19 -3.71 1.07 -4.66
N GLY A 20 -3.99 0.98 -5.98
CA GLY A 20 -3.90 -0.28 -6.70
C GLY A 20 -5.05 -1.22 -6.39
N ASN A 21 -4.85 -2.52 -6.66
CA ASN A 21 -5.87 -3.54 -6.46
C ASN A 21 -5.81 -4.12 -5.06
N PHE A 22 -6.96 -4.16 -4.37
CA PHE A 22 -7.03 -4.84 -3.07
C PHE A 22 -7.25 -6.35 -3.27
N VAL A 23 -8.36 -6.75 -3.88
CA VAL A 23 -8.59 -8.14 -4.27
C VAL A 23 -8.95 -8.15 -5.75
N SER A 24 -8.21 -8.94 -6.55
CA SER A 24 -8.37 -8.92 -8.00
C SER A 24 -7.77 -10.17 -8.61
N ASN A 25 -8.24 -10.53 -9.79
CA ASN A 25 -7.66 -11.59 -10.61
C ASN A 25 -6.62 -11.06 -11.62
N GLN A 26 -6.25 -9.78 -11.54
CA GLN A 26 -5.20 -9.24 -12.41
C GLN A 26 -3.84 -9.71 -11.89
N ARG A 27 -3.15 -10.51 -12.71
CA ARG A 27 -1.87 -11.13 -12.32
C ARG A 27 -0.67 -10.46 -12.97
N ARG A 28 -0.90 -9.43 -13.77
CA ARG A 28 0.17 -8.69 -14.44
C ARG A 28 1.01 -7.95 -13.41
N ARG A 29 2.29 -7.78 -13.71
CA ARG A 29 3.18 -6.95 -12.90
C ARG A 29 2.53 -5.59 -12.64
N TYR A 30 2.69 -5.07 -11.44
CA TYR A 30 2.10 -3.85 -10.89
C TYR A 30 0.60 -3.94 -10.58
N CYS A 31 -0.12 -4.94 -11.09
CA CYS A 31 -1.57 -5.07 -10.91
C CYS A 31 -1.98 -6.16 -9.93
N ASP A 32 -1.03 -6.91 -9.37
CA ASP A 32 -1.30 -8.08 -8.53
C ASP A 32 -1.40 -7.76 -7.04
N GLY A 33 -1.46 -6.49 -6.69
CA GLY A 33 -1.63 -6.05 -5.31
C GLY A 33 -1.89 -4.57 -5.22
N GLY A 34 -1.89 -4.05 -4.00
CA GLY A 34 -2.19 -2.66 -3.72
C GLY A 34 -1.67 -2.23 -2.36
N LEU A 35 -2.26 -1.17 -1.84
CA LEU A 35 -1.93 -0.62 -0.53
C LEU A 35 -3.18 -0.52 0.33
N VAL A 36 -3.01 -0.74 1.62
CA VAL A 36 -3.93 -0.25 2.65
C VAL A 36 -3.30 1.00 3.26
N ALA A 37 -4.02 2.10 3.26
CA ALA A 37 -3.55 3.34 3.84
C ALA A 37 -4.21 3.55 5.20
N GLU A 38 -3.40 3.71 6.23
CA GLU A 38 -3.87 4.08 7.56
C GLU A 38 -3.55 5.56 7.79
N ILE A 39 -4.57 6.35 8.04
CA ILE A 39 -4.42 7.79 8.26
C ILE A 39 -4.87 8.10 9.68
N GLU A 40 -3.98 8.68 10.48
CA GLU A 40 -4.34 9.22 11.77
C GLU A 40 -4.54 10.71 11.63
N ALA A 41 -5.73 11.19 12.01
CA ALA A 41 -6.05 12.60 11.99
C ALA A 41 -6.18 13.07 13.45
N VAL A 42 -5.42 14.09 13.81
CA VAL A 42 -5.45 14.65 15.17
C VAL A 42 -5.96 16.09 15.09
N ARG A 43 -7.02 16.38 15.86
CA ARG A 43 -7.55 17.72 15.98
C ARG A 43 -6.92 18.39 17.22
N HIS A 44 -6.28 19.51 16.98
CA HIS A 44 -5.64 20.28 18.06
C HIS A 44 -6.62 21.25 18.70
N PRO A 45 -6.34 21.70 19.95
CA PRO A 45 -7.24 22.62 20.66
C PRO A 45 -7.51 23.94 19.92
N ASP A 46 -6.58 24.40 19.09
CA ASP A 46 -6.76 25.61 18.29
C ASP A 46 -7.53 25.39 16.98
N GLY A 47 -8.05 24.17 16.77
CA GLY A 47 -8.83 23.81 15.59
C GLY A 47 -8.01 23.31 14.41
N ARG A 48 -6.67 23.33 14.48
CA ARG A 48 -5.82 22.78 13.43
C ARG A 48 -5.94 21.26 13.41
N MET A 49 -5.79 20.70 12.23
CA MET A 49 -5.72 19.24 12.03
C MET A 49 -4.30 18.87 11.65
N SER A 50 -3.81 17.77 12.18
CA SER A 50 -2.58 17.16 11.70
C SER A 50 -2.84 15.72 11.29
N TYR A 51 -2.07 15.25 10.31
CA TYR A 51 -2.26 13.93 9.70
C TYR A 51 -0.95 13.17 9.69
N SER A 52 -1.07 11.86 9.86
CA SER A 52 0.03 10.93 9.59
C SER A 52 -0.48 9.79 8.74
N LEU A 53 0.40 9.23 7.91
CA LEU A 53 0.06 8.18 6.98
C LEU A 53 1.01 7.01 7.15
N GLU A 54 0.42 5.81 7.22
CA GLU A 54 1.16 4.56 7.12
C GLU A 54 0.55 3.77 5.98
N ALA A 55 1.39 3.29 5.06
CA ALA A 55 0.94 2.50 3.92
C ALA A 55 1.43 1.07 4.06
N VAL A 56 0.50 0.11 3.97
CA VAL A 56 0.79 -1.31 4.09
C VAL A 56 0.56 -1.97 2.74
N PRO A 57 1.59 -2.47 2.06
CA PRO A 57 1.40 -3.23 0.83
C PRO A 57 0.62 -4.50 1.09
N VAL A 58 -0.30 -4.84 0.17
CA VAL A 58 -1.08 -6.07 0.20
C VAL A 58 -0.98 -6.74 -1.16
N TRP A 59 -0.89 -8.06 -1.16
CA TRP A 59 -0.74 -8.85 -2.38
C TRP A 59 -1.82 -9.92 -2.44
N VAL A 60 -2.32 -10.20 -3.65
CA VAL A 60 -3.36 -11.20 -3.81
C VAL A 60 -2.72 -12.55 -4.09
N ALA A 61 -2.81 -13.46 -3.14
CA ALA A 61 -2.26 -14.80 -3.24
C ALA A 61 -3.25 -15.77 -3.86
N MET A 62 -2.74 -16.65 -4.70
CA MET A 62 -3.53 -17.71 -5.35
C MET A 62 -3.08 -19.06 -4.82
N PRO A 63 -3.96 -20.08 -4.81
CA PRO A 63 -5.38 -20.00 -5.12
C PRO A 63 -6.19 -19.37 -3.99
N GLY A 64 -7.41 -18.94 -4.30
CA GLY A 64 -8.36 -18.47 -3.29
C GLY A 64 -8.47 -16.96 -3.15
N TYR A 65 -7.72 -16.17 -3.92
CA TYR A 65 -7.78 -14.70 -3.89
C TYR A 65 -7.58 -14.15 -2.47
N ARG A 66 -6.62 -14.69 -1.74
CA ARG A 66 -6.33 -14.24 -0.38
C ARG A 66 -5.49 -12.97 -0.43
N VAL A 67 -5.98 -11.91 0.21
CA VAL A 67 -5.22 -10.66 0.36
C VAL A 67 -4.23 -10.83 1.51
N VAL A 68 -2.94 -10.68 1.21
CA VAL A 68 -1.87 -10.90 2.18
C VAL A 68 -1.16 -9.57 2.45
N PRO A 69 -1.26 -9.02 3.67
CA PRO A 69 -0.50 -7.83 4.04
C PRO A 69 0.99 -8.16 4.14
N SER A 70 1.83 -7.19 3.81
CA SER A 70 3.28 -7.39 3.81
C SER A 70 3.83 -7.82 5.18
N GLU A 71 3.24 -7.36 6.26
CA GLU A 71 3.62 -7.76 7.62
C GLU A 71 3.59 -9.27 7.81
N VAL A 72 2.63 -9.94 7.18
CA VAL A 72 2.48 -11.39 7.22
C VAL A 72 3.22 -12.03 6.06
N GLY A 73 3.09 -11.46 4.86
CA GLY A 73 3.66 -12.00 3.63
C GLY A 73 5.18 -12.13 3.68
N ASP A 74 5.84 -11.16 4.32
CA ASP A 74 7.31 -11.18 4.43
C ASP A 74 7.82 -12.35 5.29
N THR A 75 6.94 -12.99 6.06
CA THR A 75 7.30 -14.16 6.87
C THR A 75 6.88 -15.48 6.22
N MET A 76 6.27 -15.44 5.06
CA MET A 76 5.74 -16.62 4.35
C MET A 76 6.64 -17.02 3.18
N ALA A 77 6.56 -18.29 2.80
CA ALA A 77 7.18 -18.79 1.58
C ALA A 77 6.23 -18.54 0.39
N LEU A 78 6.22 -17.33 -0.10
CA LEU A 78 5.35 -16.92 -1.22
C LEU A 78 6.09 -16.98 -2.56
N PRO A 79 5.35 -17.05 -3.69
CA PRO A 79 5.96 -17.04 -5.01
C PRO A 79 6.82 -15.81 -5.26
N GLU A 80 7.74 -15.92 -6.21
CA GLU A 80 8.66 -14.85 -6.59
C GLU A 80 7.94 -13.56 -6.98
N ALA A 81 6.72 -13.67 -7.52
CA ALA A 81 5.90 -12.51 -7.87
C ALA A 81 5.63 -11.60 -6.67
N TYR A 82 5.53 -12.17 -5.47
CA TYR A 82 5.35 -11.37 -4.26
C TYR A 82 6.57 -10.49 -3.99
N ALA A 83 7.76 -11.07 -4.08
CA ALA A 83 9.00 -10.31 -3.86
C ALA A 83 9.14 -9.18 -4.89
N LEU A 84 8.80 -9.46 -6.14
CA LEU A 84 8.80 -8.44 -7.19
C LEU A 84 7.80 -7.33 -6.89
N PHE A 85 6.60 -7.68 -6.44
CA PHE A 85 5.60 -6.69 -6.05
C PHE A 85 6.11 -5.80 -4.91
N ARG A 86 6.76 -6.39 -3.91
CA ARG A 86 7.32 -5.63 -2.79
C ARG A 86 8.39 -4.65 -3.24
N GLU A 87 9.27 -5.07 -4.15
CA GLU A 87 10.29 -4.21 -4.73
C GLU A 87 9.66 -3.08 -5.55
N ASP A 88 8.65 -3.39 -6.36
CA ASP A 88 7.97 -2.40 -7.20
C ASP A 88 7.30 -1.33 -6.36
N VAL A 89 6.63 -1.71 -5.27
CA VAL A 89 5.97 -0.75 -4.37
C VAL A 89 7.01 0.12 -3.68
N ALA A 90 8.10 -0.46 -3.21
CA ALA A 90 9.17 0.29 -2.56
C ALA A 90 9.77 1.32 -3.50
N GLU A 91 9.96 0.97 -4.77
CA GLU A 91 10.50 1.87 -5.78
C GLU A 91 9.51 3.00 -6.09
N VAL A 92 8.24 2.69 -6.28
CA VAL A 92 7.19 3.68 -6.57
C VAL A 92 7.05 4.68 -5.43
N LEU A 93 7.05 4.22 -4.20
CA LEU A 93 6.86 5.09 -3.04
C LEU A 93 8.14 5.78 -2.58
N GLY A 94 9.29 5.39 -3.12
CA GLY A 94 10.56 6.03 -2.80
C GLY A 94 10.96 5.96 -1.34
N GLY A 95 10.54 4.92 -0.63
CA GLY A 95 10.82 4.78 0.80
C GLY A 95 9.91 5.60 1.70
N ALA A 96 8.85 6.19 1.17
CA ALA A 96 7.92 7.02 1.94
C ALA A 96 6.95 6.19 2.81
N TYR A 97 7.05 4.88 2.78
CA TYR A 97 6.22 3.99 3.58
C TYR A 97 7.07 3.06 4.44
N LYS A 98 6.46 2.44 5.39
CA LYS A 98 7.14 1.51 6.29
C LYS A 98 6.66 0.08 6.11
#